data_551376ce17ee724320835c01b7088b12
#
_entry.id   551376ce17ee724320835c01b7088b12
#
_cell.length_a   1.000
_cell.length_b   1.000
_cell.length_c   1.000
_cell.angle_alpha   90.00
_cell.angle_beta   90.00
_cell.angle_gamma   90.00
#
_symmetry.space_group_name_H-M   'P 1'
#
loop_
_entity.id
_entity.type
_entity.pdbx_description
1 polymer ?
#
loop_
_entity_poly.entity_id
_entity_poly.type
_entity_poly.pdbx_seq_one_letter_code
_entity_poly.pdbx_strand_id
1 'polypeptide(L)'
;MISTESRRGRRILCRLDRGTDLFEGIRGLCQRYQVISGEVRATGMLELVELASFDQSERRWRPSRVLTGSLDVVCLQGTVSEERGATAIQASATVSRERDVGLEVVGGAVKRAVVYSVEVVLESFDDVILRRQADAPTGVSRWSEMLSEADTDPVTPPPAPKPIPTPAPIPTPAPIPTASPRAVTIPGTSASTSTNTSPQPSWADVAAVSTPKPAAPPEEEVHLNAGDVILHPRFQRCVVHRVEGNGEFIQVQLKNGRVVRLSLDVLRFTPQGVENGQRVFAVTVL
;
A
#
# COMPACT_ATOMS: atom_id res chain seq x y z
N MET A 1 12.26 16.12 20.39
CA MET A 1 12.29 14.76 19.82
C MET A 1 12.40 13.80 20.98
N ILE A 2 11.63 12.72 21.02
CA ILE A 2 11.78 11.60 21.94
C ILE A 2 12.17 10.38 21.12
N SER A 3 13.03 9.53 21.63
CA SER A 3 13.49 8.31 20.94
C SER A 3 13.96 7.30 21.98
N THR A 4 13.75 6.02 21.67
CA THR A 4 14.26 4.90 22.44
C THR A 4 14.62 3.76 21.49
N GLU A 5 15.44 2.83 21.93
CA GLU A 5 15.79 1.61 21.20
C GLU A 5 15.09 0.43 21.84
N SER A 6 14.40 -0.40 21.04
CA SER A 6 13.92 -1.70 21.48
C SER A 6 14.87 -2.79 20.97
N ARG A 7 15.29 -3.68 21.86
CA ARG A 7 16.22 -4.78 21.57
C ARG A 7 15.59 -6.15 21.74
N ARG A 8 14.38 -6.19 22.33
CA ARG A 8 13.63 -7.43 22.57
C ARG A 8 12.23 -7.33 22.00
N GLY A 9 11.83 -8.33 21.25
CA GLY A 9 10.51 -8.39 20.67
C GLY A 9 10.21 -9.76 20.10
N ARG A 10 8.92 -10.01 19.91
CA ARG A 10 8.39 -11.24 19.32
C ARG A 10 7.62 -10.89 18.07
N ARG A 11 7.60 -11.83 17.13
CA ARG A 11 6.77 -11.71 15.93
C ARG A 11 5.63 -12.71 16.01
N ILE A 12 4.40 -12.20 15.99
CA ILE A 12 3.17 -12.96 16.11
C ILE A 12 2.47 -12.92 14.77
N LEU A 13 2.15 -14.06 14.21
CA LEU A 13 1.47 -14.23 12.94
C LEU A 13 0.05 -14.70 13.20
N CYS A 14 -0.92 -14.09 12.56
CA CYS A 14 -2.33 -14.45 12.71
C CYS A 14 -3.09 -14.23 11.41
N ARG A 15 -4.08 -15.08 11.15
CA ARG A 15 -5.12 -14.84 10.16
C ARG A 15 -6.41 -14.50 10.89
N LEU A 16 -7.04 -13.41 10.52
CA LEU A 16 -8.36 -13.03 11.01
C LEU A 16 -9.42 -13.56 10.06
N ASP A 17 -10.47 -14.12 10.63
CA ASP A 17 -11.57 -14.70 9.89
C ASP A 17 -12.62 -13.66 9.48
N ARG A 18 -13.45 -14.03 8.52
CA ARG A 18 -14.51 -13.20 7.96
C ARG A 18 -15.46 -12.67 9.03
N GLY A 19 -15.85 -11.39 8.90
CA GLY A 19 -16.77 -10.72 9.81
C GLY A 19 -16.12 -10.17 11.08
N THR A 20 -14.84 -10.48 11.34
CA THR A 20 -14.12 -9.92 12.49
C THR A 20 -13.91 -8.42 12.30
N ASP A 21 -14.14 -7.61 13.36
CA ASP A 21 -13.62 -6.25 13.37
C ASP A 21 -12.10 -6.30 13.50
N LEU A 22 -11.40 -5.62 12.59
CA LEU A 22 -9.93 -5.67 12.50
C LEU A 22 -9.25 -5.25 13.82
N PHE A 23 -9.72 -4.15 14.42
CA PHE A 23 -9.11 -3.64 15.65
C PHE A 23 -9.42 -4.51 16.86
N GLU A 24 -10.61 -5.09 16.93
CA GLU A 24 -10.94 -6.06 17.99
C GLU A 24 -10.08 -7.33 17.83
N GLY A 25 -9.90 -7.80 16.61
CA GLY A 25 -8.99 -8.93 16.33
C GLY A 25 -7.56 -8.66 16.80
N ILE A 26 -7.01 -7.48 16.48
CA ILE A 26 -5.65 -7.09 16.90
C ILE A 26 -5.59 -6.90 18.43
N ARG A 27 -6.60 -6.29 19.06
CA ARG A 27 -6.68 -6.18 20.55
C ARG A 27 -6.69 -7.56 21.22
N GLY A 28 -7.45 -8.50 20.66
CA GLY A 28 -7.47 -9.89 21.13
C GLY A 28 -6.09 -10.56 21.06
N LEU A 29 -5.32 -10.30 19.99
CA LEU A 29 -3.93 -10.76 19.90
C LEU A 29 -3.06 -10.10 20.97
N CYS A 30 -3.16 -8.78 21.15
CA CYS A 30 -2.40 -8.07 22.17
C CYS A 30 -2.69 -8.62 23.58
N GLN A 31 -3.94 -8.88 23.91
CA GLN A 31 -4.34 -9.48 25.17
C GLN A 31 -3.79 -10.89 25.34
N ARG A 32 -3.97 -11.75 24.32
CA ARG A 32 -3.54 -13.16 24.37
C ARG A 32 -2.02 -13.30 24.54
N TYR A 33 -1.24 -12.45 23.87
CA TYR A 33 0.22 -12.51 23.88
C TYR A 33 0.86 -11.45 24.78
N GLN A 34 0.06 -10.71 25.55
CA GLN A 34 0.51 -9.67 26.49
C GLN A 34 1.40 -8.61 25.80
N VAL A 35 0.98 -8.15 24.63
CA VAL A 35 1.65 -7.10 23.88
C VAL A 35 1.11 -5.74 24.31
N ILE A 36 1.95 -4.90 24.92
CA ILE A 36 1.62 -3.54 25.35
C ILE A 36 2.03 -2.53 24.29
N SER A 37 3.17 -2.78 23.65
CA SER A 37 3.76 -1.92 22.62
C SER A 37 4.21 -2.73 21.43
N GLY A 38 4.05 -2.17 20.22
CA GLY A 38 4.45 -2.90 19.03
C GLY A 38 4.05 -2.20 17.74
N GLU A 39 4.36 -2.87 16.65
CA GLU A 39 3.98 -2.52 15.28
C GLU A 39 3.07 -3.61 14.72
N VAL A 40 2.07 -3.20 13.93
CA VAL A 40 1.18 -4.11 13.23
C VAL A 40 1.20 -3.81 11.75
N ARG A 41 1.29 -4.87 10.95
CA ARG A 41 1.13 -4.85 9.49
C ARG A 41 0.10 -5.89 9.09
N ALA A 42 -0.66 -5.59 8.04
CA ALA A 42 -1.65 -6.53 7.54
C ALA A 42 -1.81 -6.44 6.03
N THR A 43 -2.16 -7.58 5.44
CA THR A 43 -2.53 -7.75 4.03
C THR A 43 -3.76 -8.63 3.92
N GLY A 44 -4.44 -8.60 2.79
CA GLY A 44 -5.63 -9.41 2.54
C GLY A 44 -6.81 -8.59 2.04
N MET A 45 -8.02 -8.96 2.45
CA MET A 45 -9.25 -8.38 1.92
C MET A 45 -10.20 -7.97 3.06
N LEU A 46 -10.93 -6.87 2.82
CA LEU A 46 -11.95 -6.33 3.72
C LEU A 46 -13.32 -6.30 3.06
N GLU A 47 -14.38 -6.42 3.83
CA GLU A 47 -15.76 -6.18 3.41
C GLU A 47 -16.17 -4.72 3.59
N LEU A 48 -15.55 -4.05 4.56
CA LEU A 48 -15.79 -2.65 4.89
C LEU A 48 -14.51 -2.02 5.44
N VAL A 49 -14.26 -0.78 5.04
CA VAL A 49 -13.28 0.07 5.71
C VAL A 49 -13.81 1.50 5.84
N GLU A 50 -13.60 2.10 6.98
CA GLU A 50 -13.85 3.51 7.24
C GLU A 50 -12.51 4.22 7.36
N LEU A 51 -12.25 5.16 6.42
CA LEU A 51 -11.02 5.92 6.32
C LEU A 51 -11.27 7.40 6.62
N ALA A 52 -10.35 8.02 7.31
CA ALA A 52 -10.39 9.44 7.60
C ALA A 52 -9.04 10.10 7.30
N SER A 53 -9.07 11.39 6.99
CA SER A 53 -7.91 12.26 6.88
C SER A 53 -7.96 13.33 7.97
N PHE A 54 -6.80 13.75 8.45
CA PHE A 54 -6.68 14.81 9.43
C PHE A 54 -6.37 16.13 8.72
N ASP A 55 -7.16 17.16 9.03
CA ASP A 55 -6.90 18.52 8.55
C ASP A 55 -5.96 19.22 9.53
N GLN A 56 -4.71 19.44 9.09
CA GLN A 56 -3.68 20.05 9.93
C GLN A 56 -3.94 21.54 10.18
N SER A 57 -4.58 22.25 9.23
CA SER A 57 -4.89 23.68 9.37
C SER A 57 -6.01 23.92 10.37
N GLU A 58 -7.04 23.07 10.32
CA GLU A 58 -8.19 23.15 11.23
C GLU A 58 -8.01 22.28 12.49
N ARG A 59 -6.92 21.51 12.58
CA ARG A 59 -6.59 20.59 13.70
C ARG A 59 -7.74 19.64 14.05
N ARG A 60 -8.43 19.13 13.05
CA ARG A 60 -9.56 18.21 13.22
C ARG A 60 -9.59 17.11 12.18
N TRP A 61 -10.21 16.02 12.53
CA TRP A 61 -10.52 14.96 11.59
C TRP A 61 -11.59 15.43 10.61
N ARG A 62 -11.39 15.22 9.34
CA ARG A 62 -12.43 15.37 8.32
C ARG A 62 -13.44 14.24 8.47
N PRO A 63 -14.69 14.42 7.99
CA PRO A 63 -15.66 13.35 7.96
C PRO A 63 -15.08 12.10 7.30
N SER A 64 -15.26 10.95 7.95
CA SER A 64 -14.77 9.68 7.44
C SER A 64 -15.53 9.24 6.20
N ARG A 65 -14.87 8.43 5.36
CA ARG A 65 -15.45 7.80 4.17
C ARG A 65 -15.55 6.31 4.42
N VAL A 66 -16.75 5.76 4.29
CA VAL A 66 -17.00 4.32 4.36
C VAL A 66 -16.96 3.74 2.96
N LEU A 67 -16.11 2.74 2.76
CA LEU A 67 -16.00 1.94 1.55
C LEU A 67 -16.49 0.54 1.87
N THR A 68 -17.31 -0.03 1.01
CA THR A 68 -17.87 -1.38 1.14
C THR A 68 -17.67 -2.19 -0.14
N GLY A 69 -17.75 -3.50 -0.03
CA GLY A 69 -17.60 -4.46 -1.12
C GLY A 69 -16.24 -5.16 -1.09
N SER A 70 -15.80 -5.64 -2.24
CA SER A 70 -14.47 -6.25 -2.35
C SER A 70 -13.39 -5.16 -2.26
N LEU A 71 -12.62 -5.18 -1.18
CA LEU A 71 -11.57 -4.23 -0.90
C LEU A 71 -10.27 -4.99 -0.64
N ASP A 72 -9.27 -4.82 -1.49
CA ASP A 72 -7.95 -5.39 -1.28
C ASP A 72 -7.09 -4.45 -0.43
N VAL A 73 -6.44 -4.98 0.59
CA VAL A 73 -5.51 -4.24 1.43
C VAL A 73 -4.15 -4.23 0.74
N VAL A 74 -3.84 -3.14 0.04
CA VAL A 74 -2.53 -2.92 -0.60
C VAL A 74 -1.43 -2.79 0.44
N CYS A 75 -1.72 -2.03 1.51
CA CYS A 75 -0.85 -1.86 2.66
C CYS A 75 -1.70 -1.45 3.87
N LEU A 76 -1.44 -2.06 5.01
CA LEU A 76 -1.90 -1.59 6.31
C LEU A 76 -0.73 -1.63 7.26
N GLN A 77 -0.50 -0.50 7.92
CA GLN A 77 0.55 -0.34 8.91
C GLN A 77 0.04 0.47 10.09
N GLY A 78 0.42 0.07 11.29
CA GLY A 78 -0.02 0.74 12.51
C GLY A 78 0.88 0.44 13.69
N THR A 79 0.54 1.05 14.83
CA THR A 79 1.26 0.88 16.07
C THR A 79 0.30 0.54 17.20
N VAL A 80 0.79 -0.31 18.10
CA VAL A 80 0.16 -0.65 19.38
C VAL A 80 0.87 0.11 20.48
N SER A 81 0.11 0.73 21.36
CA SER A 81 0.61 1.53 22.48
C SER A 81 -0.42 1.59 23.59
N GLU A 82 -0.06 2.17 24.73
CA GLU A 82 -0.98 2.46 25.82
C GLU A 82 -1.52 3.89 25.74
N GLU A 83 -2.82 4.06 25.88
CA GLU A 83 -3.47 5.35 26.03
C GLU A 83 -4.49 5.28 27.20
N ARG A 84 -4.26 6.05 28.26
CA ARG A 84 -5.11 6.08 29.48
C ARG A 84 -5.31 4.69 30.10
N GLY A 85 -4.27 3.86 30.13
CA GLY A 85 -4.31 2.50 30.66
C GLY A 85 -4.97 1.46 29.78
N ALA A 86 -5.35 1.80 28.54
CA ALA A 86 -5.94 0.88 27.59
C ALA A 86 -5.04 0.70 26.36
N THR A 87 -5.17 -0.47 25.69
CA THR A 87 -4.49 -0.73 24.41
C THR A 87 -5.07 0.17 23.32
N ALA A 88 -4.23 1.06 22.80
CA ALA A 88 -4.53 1.94 21.67
C ALA A 88 -3.85 1.42 20.41
N ILE A 89 -4.63 1.26 19.34
CA ILE A 89 -4.14 0.89 18.03
C ILE A 89 -4.41 2.05 17.07
N GLN A 90 -3.36 2.53 16.42
CA GLN A 90 -3.49 3.53 15.37
C GLN A 90 -2.92 2.95 14.08
N ALA A 91 -3.72 2.89 13.04
CA ALA A 91 -3.32 2.34 11.76
C ALA A 91 -3.77 3.22 10.61
N SER A 92 -2.98 3.19 9.54
CA SER A 92 -3.33 3.73 8.24
C SER A 92 -3.36 2.60 7.23
N ALA A 93 -4.23 2.71 6.24
CA ALA A 93 -4.31 1.73 5.17
C ALA A 93 -4.42 2.40 3.81
N THR A 94 -3.92 1.70 2.80
CA THR A 94 -4.23 1.90 1.41
C THR A 94 -5.01 0.67 0.95
N VAL A 95 -6.19 0.90 0.39
CA VAL A 95 -7.05 -0.17 -0.15
C VAL A 95 -7.33 0.09 -1.61
N SER A 96 -7.50 -0.99 -2.37
CA SER A 96 -7.94 -0.93 -3.76
C SER A 96 -9.27 -1.65 -3.94
N ARG A 97 -10.03 -1.23 -4.93
CA ARG A 97 -11.26 -1.90 -5.35
C ARG A 97 -11.53 -1.69 -6.84
N GLU A 98 -12.11 -2.70 -7.46
CA GLU A 98 -12.57 -2.61 -8.83
C GLU A 98 -13.79 -1.69 -8.93
N ARG A 99 -13.82 -0.87 -9.98
CA ARG A 99 -14.92 0.01 -10.36
C ARG A 99 -15.15 -0.13 -11.85
N ASP A 100 -16.30 0.33 -12.33
CA ASP A 100 -16.66 0.31 -13.76
C ASP A 100 -15.61 1.02 -14.65
N VAL A 101 -14.82 1.90 -14.06
CA VAL A 101 -13.83 2.74 -14.75
C VAL A 101 -12.37 2.30 -14.46
N GLY A 102 -12.18 1.16 -13.77
CA GLY A 102 -10.87 0.62 -13.41
C GLY A 102 -10.64 0.58 -11.90
N LEU A 103 -9.39 0.36 -11.52
CA LEU A 103 -8.99 0.17 -10.13
C LEU A 103 -8.93 1.51 -9.37
N GLU A 104 -9.82 1.69 -8.39
CA GLU A 104 -9.77 2.83 -7.46
C GLU A 104 -8.85 2.48 -6.29
N VAL A 105 -7.89 3.36 -5.98
CA VAL A 105 -6.99 3.24 -4.82
C VAL A 105 -7.25 4.40 -3.87
N VAL A 106 -7.50 4.08 -2.59
CA VAL A 106 -7.82 5.08 -1.56
C VAL A 106 -7.03 4.78 -0.29
N GLY A 107 -6.52 5.83 0.37
CA GLY A 107 -5.78 5.69 1.62
C GLY A 107 -6.23 6.66 2.69
N GLY A 108 -5.90 6.33 3.94
CA GLY A 108 -6.20 7.18 5.10
C GLY A 108 -6.02 6.45 6.43
N ALA A 109 -6.25 7.18 7.53
CA ALA A 109 -6.30 6.58 8.85
C ALA A 109 -7.55 5.69 8.99
N VAL A 110 -7.35 4.47 9.43
CA VAL A 110 -8.44 3.50 9.62
C VAL A 110 -9.19 3.84 10.90
N LYS A 111 -10.51 4.02 10.79
CA LYS A 111 -11.41 4.21 11.94
C LYS A 111 -12.14 2.92 12.30
N ARG A 112 -12.48 2.13 11.30
CA ARG A 112 -13.13 0.83 11.42
C ARG A 112 -12.81 -0.01 10.19
N ALA A 113 -12.69 -1.33 10.36
CA ALA A 113 -12.61 -2.26 9.23
C ALA A 113 -13.24 -3.60 9.60
N VAL A 114 -13.97 -4.19 8.64
CA VAL A 114 -14.54 -5.55 8.76
C VAL A 114 -13.78 -6.46 7.80
N VAL A 115 -13.27 -7.54 8.33
CA VAL A 115 -12.41 -8.49 7.63
C VAL A 115 -13.23 -9.41 6.73
N TYR A 116 -12.76 -9.60 5.48
CA TYR A 116 -13.13 -10.76 4.67
C TYR A 116 -12.13 -11.91 4.88
N SER A 117 -10.84 -11.62 4.74
CA SER A 117 -9.72 -12.51 5.09
C SER A 117 -8.45 -11.67 5.19
N VAL A 118 -7.85 -11.55 6.36
CA VAL A 118 -6.68 -10.69 6.60
C VAL A 118 -5.61 -11.47 7.36
N GLU A 119 -4.38 -11.39 6.87
CA GLU A 119 -3.19 -11.87 7.53
C GLU A 119 -2.51 -10.72 8.25
N VAL A 120 -2.22 -10.92 9.54
CA VAL A 120 -1.66 -9.91 10.44
C VAL A 120 -0.29 -10.37 10.90
N VAL A 121 0.68 -9.46 10.84
CA VAL A 121 1.97 -9.55 11.49
C VAL A 121 2.01 -8.51 12.60
N LEU A 122 2.08 -8.97 13.85
CA LEU A 122 2.24 -8.12 15.03
C LEU A 122 3.66 -8.33 15.58
N GLU A 123 4.47 -7.28 15.58
CA GLU A 123 5.79 -7.25 16.21
C GLU A 123 5.69 -6.53 17.54
N SER A 124 5.98 -7.24 18.65
CA SER A 124 5.98 -6.64 19.98
C SER A 124 7.31 -5.95 20.27
N PHE A 125 7.27 -4.90 21.10
CA PHE A 125 8.43 -4.30 21.75
C PHE A 125 8.35 -4.65 23.22
N ASP A 126 9.00 -5.77 23.62
CA ASP A 126 8.81 -6.35 24.94
C ASP A 126 9.60 -5.61 26.06
N ASP A 127 10.54 -4.79 25.66
CA ASP A 127 11.40 -3.98 26.54
C ASP A 127 11.07 -2.48 26.49
N VAL A 128 10.01 -2.08 25.78
CA VAL A 128 9.60 -0.68 25.64
C VAL A 128 8.09 -0.53 25.85
N ILE A 129 7.71 0.43 26.68
CA ILE A 129 6.31 0.86 26.84
C ILE A 129 6.12 2.19 26.12
N LEU A 130 5.30 2.16 25.07
CA LEU A 130 4.90 3.36 24.32
C LEU A 130 3.59 3.88 24.91
N ARG A 131 3.60 5.10 25.44
CA ARG A 131 2.40 5.78 25.90
C ARG A 131 1.99 6.90 24.97
N ARG A 132 0.68 7.01 24.76
CA ARG A 132 0.08 8.07 23.95
C ARG A 132 -0.68 9.04 24.81
N GLN A 133 -0.67 10.29 24.36
CA GLN A 133 -1.47 11.36 24.94
C GLN A 133 -1.92 12.32 23.84
N ALA A 134 -3.08 12.93 24.02
CA ALA A 134 -3.54 14.01 23.17
C ALA A 134 -2.55 15.19 23.23
N ASP A 135 -2.11 15.66 22.08
CA ASP A 135 -1.18 16.76 21.93
C ASP A 135 -1.95 18.02 21.49
N ALA A 136 -2.16 18.95 22.39
CA ALA A 136 -2.94 20.16 22.14
C ALA A 136 -2.39 21.01 20.97
N PRO A 137 -1.05 21.17 20.79
CA PRO A 137 -0.50 21.92 19.65
C PRO A 137 -0.85 21.34 18.28
N THR A 138 -0.86 20.01 18.13
CA THR A 138 -1.14 19.36 16.85
C THR A 138 -2.56 18.86 16.72
N GLY A 139 -3.29 18.67 17.82
CA GLY A 139 -4.66 18.14 17.82
C GLY A 139 -4.76 16.63 17.62
N VAL A 140 -3.64 15.91 17.63
CA VAL A 140 -3.62 14.43 17.46
C VAL A 140 -3.07 13.75 18.70
N SER A 141 -3.45 12.49 18.91
CA SER A 141 -2.79 11.65 19.93
C SER A 141 -1.46 11.15 19.39
N ARG A 142 -0.39 11.36 20.13
CA ARG A 142 0.97 10.95 19.77
C ARG A 142 1.72 10.34 20.95
N TRP A 143 2.82 9.71 20.70
CA TRP A 143 3.68 9.19 21.77
C TRP A 143 4.17 10.35 22.64
N SER A 144 3.87 10.28 23.91
CA SER A 144 4.29 11.26 24.94
C SER A 144 5.43 10.74 25.80
N GLU A 145 5.45 9.41 26.01
CA GLU A 145 6.48 8.72 26.80
C GLU A 145 6.92 7.45 26.11
N MET A 146 8.20 7.14 26.25
CA MET A 146 8.81 5.89 25.81
C MET A 146 9.66 5.40 26.97
N LEU A 147 9.15 4.44 27.73
CA LEU A 147 9.85 3.87 28.88
C LEU A 147 10.57 2.61 28.41
N SER A 148 11.89 2.56 28.58
CA SER A 148 12.69 1.38 28.31
C SER A 148 13.15 0.72 29.59
N GLU A 149 13.17 -0.62 29.64
CA GLU A 149 13.79 -1.34 30.75
C GLU A 149 15.29 -0.99 30.90
N ALA A 150 15.95 -0.61 29.79
CA ALA A 150 17.34 -0.16 29.82
C ALA A 150 17.56 1.14 30.61
N ASP A 151 16.51 1.98 30.75
CA ASP A 151 16.59 3.22 31.52
C ASP A 151 16.47 2.98 33.05
N THR A 152 16.09 1.76 33.46
CA THR A 152 15.90 1.35 34.86
C THR A 152 17.11 0.62 35.44
N ASP A 153 18.01 0.09 34.59
CA ASP A 153 19.24 -0.52 35.05
C ASP A 153 20.30 0.57 35.29
N PRO A 154 20.98 0.60 36.49
CA PRO A 154 22.12 1.47 36.69
C PRO A 154 23.18 1.12 35.64
N VAL A 155 23.55 2.10 34.83
CA VAL A 155 24.56 1.96 33.76
C VAL A 155 25.84 1.41 34.37
N THR A 156 25.99 0.09 34.35
CA THR A 156 27.33 -0.52 34.52
C THR A 156 28.07 -0.25 33.20
N PRO A 157 29.14 0.54 33.22
CA PRO A 157 29.87 0.83 31.99
C PRO A 157 30.28 -0.50 31.35
N PRO A 158 30.20 -0.64 30.03
CA PRO A 158 30.58 -1.86 29.36
C PRO A 158 32.02 -2.20 29.72
N PRO A 159 32.33 -3.45 30.05
CA PRO A 159 33.71 -3.84 30.35
C PRO A 159 34.61 -3.45 29.19
N ALA A 160 35.73 -2.80 29.52
CA ALA A 160 36.70 -2.37 28.52
C ALA A 160 37.03 -3.53 27.55
N PRO A 161 37.05 -3.30 26.23
CA PRO A 161 37.33 -4.35 25.28
C PRO A 161 38.63 -5.05 25.64
N LYS A 162 38.55 -6.37 25.85
CA LYS A 162 39.74 -7.19 26.07
C LYS A 162 40.67 -7.00 24.87
N PRO A 163 41.97 -6.79 25.09
CA PRO A 163 42.92 -6.64 23.99
C PRO A 163 42.79 -7.85 23.06
N ILE A 164 42.55 -7.57 21.80
CA ILE A 164 42.47 -8.62 20.76
C ILE A 164 43.85 -9.27 20.71
N PRO A 165 43.96 -10.59 20.89
CA PRO A 165 45.27 -11.26 20.76
C PRO A 165 45.80 -11.03 19.34
N THR A 166 47.02 -10.55 19.25
CA THR A 166 47.72 -10.34 17.97
C THR A 166 47.72 -11.67 17.21
N PRO A 167 47.24 -11.71 15.96
CA PRO A 167 47.27 -12.94 15.20
C PRO A 167 48.68 -13.48 15.06
N ALA A 168 48.88 -14.75 15.38
CA ALA A 168 50.14 -15.42 15.12
C ALA A 168 50.46 -15.38 13.60
N PRO A 169 51.74 -15.24 13.20
CA PRO A 169 52.09 -15.22 11.80
C PRO A 169 51.64 -16.47 11.09
N ILE A 170 50.93 -16.28 9.98
CA ILE A 170 50.41 -17.37 9.13
C ILE A 170 51.61 -18.12 8.54
N PRO A 171 51.72 -19.44 8.69
CA PRO A 171 52.81 -20.20 8.05
C PRO A 171 52.63 -20.13 6.54
N THR A 172 53.72 -19.81 5.85
CA THR A 172 53.82 -19.79 4.38
C THR A 172 53.44 -21.16 3.79
N PRO A 173 52.47 -21.23 2.86
CA PRO A 173 52.11 -22.48 2.26
C PRO A 173 53.28 -23.08 1.45
N ALA A 174 53.55 -24.37 1.65
CA ALA A 174 54.46 -25.14 0.82
C ALA A 174 53.96 -25.24 -0.65
N PRO A 175 54.84 -25.28 -1.66
CA PRO A 175 54.43 -25.37 -3.05
C PRO A 175 53.73 -26.68 -3.34
N ILE A 176 52.57 -26.57 -3.99
CA ILE A 176 51.73 -27.66 -4.43
C ILE A 176 52.37 -28.34 -5.67
N PRO A 177 52.60 -29.66 -5.69
CA PRO A 177 53.12 -30.31 -6.90
C PRO A 177 52.03 -30.34 -7.98
N THR A 178 52.40 -29.87 -9.17
CA THR A 178 51.58 -29.87 -10.38
C THR A 178 51.34 -31.29 -10.86
N ALA A 179 50.14 -31.80 -10.72
CA ALA A 179 49.76 -33.11 -11.32
C ALA A 179 49.20 -32.87 -12.75
N SER A 180 49.77 -33.56 -13.71
CA SER A 180 49.35 -33.62 -15.12
C SER A 180 47.92 -34.19 -15.26
N PRO A 181 47.16 -33.75 -16.24
CA PRO A 181 45.81 -34.25 -16.45
C PRO A 181 45.79 -35.63 -17.05
N ARG A 182 45.21 -36.57 -16.37
CA ARG A 182 44.91 -37.91 -16.87
C ARG A 182 43.52 -37.93 -17.50
N ALA A 183 43.45 -38.19 -18.79
CA ALA A 183 42.20 -38.38 -19.54
C ALA A 183 41.41 -39.56 -19.00
N VAL A 184 40.17 -39.36 -18.64
CA VAL A 184 39.21 -40.42 -18.33
C VAL A 184 38.19 -40.51 -19.43
N THR A 185 38.21 -41.58 -20.18
CA THR A 185 37.21 -41.99 -21.17
C THR A 185 36.00 -42.57 -20.44
N ILE A 186 34.83 -42.02 -20.70
CA ILE A 186 33.56 -42.54 -20.16
C ILE A 186 32.84 -43.28 -21.32
N PRO A 187 32.44 -44.55 -21.15
CA PRO A 187 31.61 -45.25 -22.13
C PRO A 187 30.14 -44.81 -21.97
N GLY A 188 29.47 -44.63 -23.10
CA GLY A 188 28.06 -44.27 -23.14
C GLY A 188 27.12 -45.36 -22.63
N THR A 189 26.01 -44.91 -22.05
CA THR A 189 24.81 -45.73 -21.91
C THR A 189 23.60 -44.85 -22.10
N SER A 190 22.83 -45.21 -23.12
CA SER A 190 21.54 -44.66 -23.47
C SER A 190 20.48 -44.97 -22.40
N ALA A 191 19.75 -44.02 -21.95
CA ALA A 191 18.45 -44.25 -21.35
C ALA A 191 17.57 -43.01 -21.60
N SER A 192 16.55 -43.24 -22.38
CA SER A 192 15.45 -42.33 -22.63
C SER A 192 14.63 -42.15 -21.38
N THR A 193 14.42 -40.89 -20.96
CA THR A 193 13.32 -40.56 -20.05
C THR A 193 12.78 -39.20 -20.44
N SER A 194 11.58 -39.23 -21.00
CA SER A 194 10.76 -38.09 -21.35
C SER A 194 10.31 -37.40 -20.04
N THR A 195 10.81 -36.21 -19.79
CA THR A 195 10.24 -35.28 -18.83
C THR A 195 9.73 -34.05 -19.54
N ASN A 196 8.42 -33.93 -19.52
CA ASN A 196 7.66 -32.78 -19.97
C ASN A 196 8.00 -31.59 -19.06
N THR A 197 8.93 -30.74 -19.49
CA THR A 197 9.21 -29.48 -18.83
C THR A 197 8.76 -28.38 -19.78
N SER A 198 7.64 -27.74 -19.45
CA SER A 198 7.24 -26.49 -20.09
C SER A 198 8.36 -25.45 -19.90
N PRO A 199 8.84 -24.80 -20.95
CA PRO A 199 9.89 -23.80 -20.82
C PRO A 199 9.33 -22.59 -20.06
N GLN A 200 9.96 -22.25 -18.94
CA GLN A 200 9.77 -20.93 -18.33
C GLN A 200 10.35 -19.87 -19.30
N PRO A 201 9.60 -18.81 -19.61
CA PRO A 201 10.12 -17.75 -20.45
C PRO A 201 11.33 -17.07 -19.80
N SER A 202 12.40 -16.93 -20.55
CA SER A 202 13.58 -16.21 -20.10
C SER A 202 13.31 -14.70 -20.07
N TRP A 203 14.02 -13.95 -19.24
CA TRP A 203 13.94 -12.48 -19.21
C TRP A 203 14.24 -11.82 -20.57
N ALA A 204 14.98 -12.48 -21.44
CA ALA A 204 15.24 -12.04 -22.80
C ALA A 204 13.98 -12.12 -23.70
N ASP A 205 13.12 -13.12 -23.46
CA ASP A 205 11.85 -13.28 -24.19
C ASP A 205 10.82 -12.24 -23.75
N VAL A 206 10.83 -11.84 -22.47
CA VAL A 206 9.99 -10.76 -21.96
C VAL A 206 10.40 -9.40 -22.50
N ALA A 207 11.69 -9.16 -22.72
CA ALA A 207 12.20 -7.93 -23.32
C ALA A 207 11.89 -7.83 -24.84
N ALA A 208 11.79 -8.96 -25.54
CA ALA A 208 11.47 -8.99 -26.96
C ALA A 208 9.98 -8.69 -27.27
N VAL A 209 9.08 -8.86 -26.29
CA VAL A 209 7.64 -8.55 -26.45
C VAL A 209 7.36 -7.06 -26.22
N SER A 210 8.32 -6.30 -25.70
CA SER A 210 8.23 -4.84 -25.52
C SER A 210 8.63 -4.09 -26.79
N THR A 211 8.04 -4.44 -27.93
CA THR A 211 8.05 -3.52 -29.08
C THR A 211 7.18 -2.32 -28.72
N PRO A 212 7.68 -1.07 -28.81
CA PRO A 212 6.85 0.09 -28.58
C PRO A 212 5.68 0.04 -29.56
N LYS A 213 4.47 0.02 -28.99
CA LYS A 213 3.23 0.23 -29.76
C LYS A 213 3.43 1.48 -30.60
N PRO A 214 3.11 1.47 -31.92
CA PRO A 214 3.22 2.67 -32.73
C PRO A 214 2.55 3.82 -32.01
N ALA A 215 3.24 4.97 -31.95
CA ALA A 215 2.69 6.19 -31.35
C ALA A 215 1.33 6.46 -31.99
N ALA A 216 0.31 6.57 -31.15
CA ALA A 216 -0.99 7.03 -31.61
C ALA A 216 -0.82 8.41 -32.28
N PRO A 217 -1.58 8.73 -33.34
CA PRO A 217 -1.51 10.05 -33.95
C PRO A 217 -1.75 11.12 -32.88
N PRO A 218 -1.15 12.32 -33.03
CA PRO A 218 -1.28 13.37 -32.03
C PRO A 218 -2.76 13.60 -31.72
N GLU A 219 -3.12 13.51 -30.47
CA GLU A 219 -4.49 13.74 -29.99
C GLU A 219 -4.79 15.21 -30.23
N GLU A 220 -5.72 15.50 -31.15
CA GLU A 220 -6.24 16.85 -31.30
C GLU A 220 -6.90 17.23 -29.97
N GLU A 221 -6.39 18.27 -29.32
CA GLU A 221 -7.00 18.80 -28.10
C GLU A 221 -8.43 19.26 -28.39
N VAL A 222 -9.40 18.46 -27.95
CA VAL A 222 -10.81 18.72 -28.14
C VAL A 222 -11.24 19.82 -27.17
N HIS A 223 -11.37 21.04 -27.67
CA HIS A 223 -11.94 22.13 -26.88
C HIS A 223 -13.47 22.04 -26.85
N LEU A 224 -14.02 21.77 -25.66
CA LEU A 224 -15.46 21.74 -25.40
C LEU A 224 -15.98 23.16 -25.13
N ASN A 225 -17.19 23.46 -25.62
CA ASN A 225 -17.87 24.70 -25.36
C ASN A 225 -19.25 24.47 -24.69
N ALA A 226 -19.77 25.51 -24.04
CA ALA A 226 -21.14 25.49 -23.56
C ALA A 226 -22.11 25.25 -24.75
N GLY A 227 -23.05 24.35 -24.57
CA GLY A 227 -24.00 23.93 -25.64
C GLY A 227 -23.57 22.64 -26.39
N ASP A 228 -22.34 22.16 -26.26
CA ASP A 228 -21.93 20.91 -26.86
C ASP A 228 -22.70 19.74 -26.21
N VAL A 229 -22.93 18.71 -26.98
CA VAL A 229 -23.61 17.48 -26.53
C VAL A 229 -22.59 16.39 -26.28
N ILE A 230 -22.71 15.73 -25.16
CA ILE A 230 -21.85 14.62 -24.74
C ILE A 230 -22.68 13.35 -24.61
N LEU A 231 -22.22 12.28 -25.24
CA LEU A 231 -22.73 10.93 -25.09
C LEU A 231 -21.88 10.19 -24.05
N HIS A 232 -22.29 10.21 -22.79
CA HIS A 232 -21.58 9.60 -21.68
C HIS A 232 -22.11 8.19 -21.41
N PRO A 233 -21.27 7.16 -21.22
CA PRO A 233 -21.71 5.76 -21.03
C PRO A 233 -22.72 5.60 -19.89
N ARG A 234 -22.52 6.33 -18.78
CA ARG A 234 -23.37 6.25 -17.59
C ARG A 234 -24.54 7.24 -17.59
N PHE A 235 -24.34 8.46 -18.11
CA PHE A 235 -25.33 9.55 -18.05
C PHE A 235 -26.09 9.72 -19.37
N GLN A 236 -25.78 8.94 -20.38
CA GLN A 236 -26.34 9.02 -21.71
C GLN A 236 -26.11 10.41 -22.34
N ARG A 237 -27.11 10.98 -22.98
CA ARG A 237 -27.03 12.29 -23.63
C ARG A 237 -27.11 13.42 -22.60
N CYS A 238 -26.04 14.21 -22.49
CA CYS A 238 -25.92 15.38 -21.61
C CYS A 238 -25.55 16.60 -22.45
N VAL A 239 -25.86 17.80 -21.98
CA VAL A 239 -25.46 19.06 -22.60
C VAL A 239 -24.44 19.76 -21.71
N VAL A 240 -23.33 20.25 -22.29
CA VAL A 240 -22.32 21.02 -21.55
C VAL A 240 -22.94 22.38 -21.19
N HIS A 241 -23.08 22.62 -19.91
CA HIS A 241 -23.59 23.87 -19.39
C HIS A 241 -22.48 24.90 -19.22
N ARG A 242 -21.33 24.50 -18.73
CA ARG A 242 -20.19 25.38 -18.46
C ARG A 242 -18.87 24.58 -18.42
N VAL A 243 -17.77 25.23 -18.87
CA VAL A 243 -16.39 24.76 -18.72
C VAL A 243 -15.73 25.54 -17.58
N GLU A 244 -15.06 24.88 -16.66
CA GLU A 244 -14.42 25.44 -15.47
C GLU A 244 -12.94 25.07 -15.39
N GLY A 245 -12.14 25.88 -14.66
CA GLY A 245 -10.76 25.55 -14.33
C GLY A 245 -9.85 25.46 -15.55
N ASN A 246 -9.90 26.42 -16.48
CA ASN A 246 -9.11 26.43 -17.74
C ASN A 246 -9.22 25.12 -18.57
N GLY A 247 -10.36 24.44 -18.48
CA GLY A 247 -10.57 23.19 -19.20
C GLY A 247 -10.33 21.93 -18.38
N GLU A 248 -10.14 22.00 -17.06
CA GLU A 248 -10.00 20.82 -16.21
C GLU A 248 -11.34 20.15 -15.84
N PHE A 249 -12.42 20.94 -15.80
CA PHE A 249 -13.75 20.45 -15.41
C PHE A 249 -14.84 20.99 -16.34
N ILE A 250 -15.90 20.19 -16.49
CA ILE A 250 -17.15 20.64 -17.15
C ILE A 250 -18.35 20.39 -16.25
N GLN A 251 -19.31 21.29 -16.32
CA GLN A 251 -20.66 21.05 -15.80
C GLN A 251 -21.56 20.60 -16.94
N VAL A 252 -22.20 19.45 -16.79
CA VAL A 252 -23.13 18.89 -17.77
C VAL A 252 -24.52 18.81 -17.19
N GLN A 253 -25.51 19.21 -17.97
CA GLN A 253 -26.92 19.06 -17.63
C GLN A 253 -27.46 17.75 -18.18
N LEU A 254 -28.02 16.94 -17.29
CA LEU A 254 -28.67 15.67 -17.62
C LEU A 254 -30.10 15.90 -18.12
N LYS A 255 -30.71 14.90 -18.76
CA LYS A 255 -32.11 14.94 -19.23
C LYS A 255 -33.12 15.28 -18.14
N ASN A 256 -32.84 14.94 -16.88
CA ASN A 256 -33.69 15.22 -15.72
C ASN A 256 -33.47 16.63 -15.12
N GLY A 257 -32.71 17.51 -15.80
CA GLY A 257 -32.41 18.87 -15.36
C GLY A 257 -31.30 18.97 -14.30
N ARG A 258 -30.80 17.85 -13.77
CA ARG A 258 -29.71 17.84 -12.80
C ARG A 258 -28.39 18.21 -13.46
N VAL A 259 -27.58 19.05 -12.79
CA VAL A 259 -26.24 19.40 -13.23
C VAL A 259 -25.21 18.54 -12.48
N VAL A 260 -24.27 17.96 -13.23
CA VAL A 260 -23.16 17.14 -12.70
C VAL A 260 -21.84 17.73 -13.15
N ARG A 261 -20.86 17.77 -12.28
CA ARG A 261 -19.49 18.20 -12.58
C ARG A 261 -18.65 16.98 -12.95
N LEU A 262 -17.95 17.06 -14.09
CA LEU A 262 -17.07 15.99 -14.60
C LEU A 262 -15.65 16.54 -14.73
N SER A 263 -14.63 15.73 -14.38
CA SER A 263 -13.23 16.03 -14.65
C SER A 263 -12.87 15.60 -16.06
N LEU A 264 -12.15 16.44 -16.80
CA LEU A 264 -11.69 16.13 -18.15
C LEU A 264 -10.45 15.25 -18.17
N ASP A 265 -9.68 15.18 -17.10
CA ASP A 265 -8.44 14.37 -16.99
C ASP A 265 -8.70 12.87 -17.15
N VAL A 266 -9.91 12.43 -16.84
CA VAL A 266 -10.32 11.02 -16.89
C VAL A 266 -11.27 10.70 -18.04
N LEU A 267 -11.45 11.66 -18.97
CA LEU A 267 -12.40 11.53 -20.07
C LEU A 267 -11.70 11.78 -21.42
N ARG A 268 -11.88 10.84 -22.35
CA ARG A 268 -11.48 11.03 -23.74
C ARG A 268 -12.70 11.32 -24.60
N PHE A 269 -12.62 12.37 -25.41
CA PHE A 269 -13.69 12.84 -26.26
C PHE A 269 -13.42 12.51 -27.72
N THR A 270 -14.36 11.84 -28.36
CA THR A 270 -14.31 11.52 -29.80
C THR A 270 -15.42 12.28 -30.51
N PRO A 271 -15.15 13.15 -31.46
CA PRO A 271 -16.16 13.89 -32.22
C PRO A 271 -17.01 12.90 -33.01
N GLN A 272 -18.34 13.05 -32.92
CA GLN A 272 -19.33 12.21 -33.65
C GLN A 272 -20.02 12.99 -34.77
N GLY A 273 -19.86 14.32 -34.79
CA GLY A 273 -20.48 15.19 -35.79
C GLY A 273 -21.26 16.34 -35.18
N VAL A 274 -22.20 16.89 -35.95
CA VAL A 274 -23.07 18.00 -35.54
C VAL A 274 -24.52 17.58 -35.73
N GLU A 275 -25.31 17.64 -34.64
CA GLU A 275 -26.76 17.40 -34.65
C GLU A 275 -27.49 18.66 -34.21
N ASN A 276 -28.43 19.12 -34.99
CA ASN A 276 -29.21 20.34 -34.71
C ASN A 276 -28.36 21.59 -34.41
N GLY A 277 -27.20 21.74 -35.08
CA GLY A 277 -26.28 22.85 -34.87
C GLY A 277 -25.40 22.74 -33.61
N GLN A 278 -25.48 21.64 -32.86
CA GLN A 278 -24.64 21.35 -31.69
C GLN A 278 -23.61 20.28 -32.02
N ARG A 279 -22.37 20.46 -31.59
CA ARG A 279 -21.31 19.43 -31.73
C ARG A 279 -21.61 18.28 -30.77
N VAL A 280 -21.46 17.06 -31.26
CA VAL A 280 -21.71 15.85 -30.48
C VAL A 280 -20.40 15.09 -30.29
N PHE A 281 -20.10 14.73 -29.06
CA PHE A 281 -18.91 13.99 -28.69
C PHE A 281 -19.28 12.70 -27.95
N ALA A 282 -18.73 11.58 -28.38
CA ALA A 282 -18.74 10.37 -27.58
C ALA A 282 -17.64 10.48 -26.50
N VAL A 283 -17.97 10.00 -25.31
CA VAL A 283 -17.05 10.01 -24.17
C VAL A 283 -16.68 8.61 -23.79
N THR A 284 -15.37 8.37 -23.69
CA THR A 284 -14.80 7.16 -23.08
C THR A 284 -14.12 7.58 -21.79
N VAL A 285 -14.36 6.84 -20.71
CA VAL A 285 -13.66 7.04 -19.44
C VAL A 285 -12.34 6.26 -19.53
N LEU A 286 -11.23 6.96 -19.23
CA LEU A 286 -9.86 6.43 -19.26
C LEU A 286 -9.57 5.51 -18.10
#